data_d771a11b3c41e7fb0c4cbe23f62d357c
#
_entry.id   d771a11b3c41e7fb0c4cbe23f62d357c
#
_cell.length_a   1.000
_cell.length_b   1.000
_cell.length_c   1.000
_cell.angle_alpha   90.00
_cell.angle_beta   90.00
_cell.angle_gamma   90.00
#
_symmetry.space_group_name_H-M   'P 1'
#
loop_
_entity.id
_entity.type
_entity.pdbx_description
1 polymer ?
#
loop_
_entity_poly.entity_id
_entity_poly.type
_entity_poly.pdbx_seq_one_letter_code
_entity_poly.pdbx_strand_id
1 'polypeptide(L)'
;MPACAPLPLLYRDGALAAVSKPSGMAVHRGWSRERIVVLTLVRDHLGRAVFPVHRLDRATSGALVLALDPGTARALQEQFVAGRVGKRYLALVRGIPPEQGVIDHPVPRSPEGPRVPAVTEYRRLATFERYALLEVVPRTGRLHQIRRHLKHLSHPLIGDVRYGKGEHNRLFRERFGLHRLALHALEIAFDHPEDGRRLTIVAPVPEDLAGPLRAMGIAVPGELE
;
A
#
# COMPACT_ATOMS: atom_id res chain seq x y z
N MET A 1 9.60 -5.51 -28.28
CA MET A 1 8.61 -5.44 -27.21
C MET A 1 8.41 -3.98 -26.87
N PRO A 2 7.19 -3.43 -26.77
CA PRO A 2 7.03 -2.06 -26.32
C PRO A 2 7.66 -1.93 -24.93
N ALA A 3 8.54 -0.96 -24.76
CA ALA A 3 9.14 -0.63 -23.48
C ALA A 3 7.99 -0.27 -22.50
N CYS A 4 7.86 -1.04 -21.42
CA CYS A 4 6.92 -0.69 -20.38
C CYS A 4 7.30 0.70 -19.85
N ALA A 5 6.33 1.62 -19.77
CA ALA A 5 6.60 2.98 -19.30
C ALA A 5 7.27 2.93 -17.91
N PRO A 6 8.25 3.80 -17.65
CA PRO A 6 8.91 3.86 -16.36
C PRO A 6 7.90 4.19 -15.25
N LEU A 7 8.09 3.61 -14.07
CA LEU A 7 7.25 3.93 -12.92
C LEU A 7 7.53 5.38 -12.46
N PRO A 8 6.50 6.15 -12.05
CA PRO A 8 6.70 7.49 -11.53
C PRO A 8 7.65 7.48 -10.33
N LEU A 9 8.75 8.22 -10.42
CA LEU A 9 9.68 8.44 -9.31
C LEU A 9 9.06 9.48 -8.36
N LEU A 10 8.97 9.14 -7.08
CA LEU A 10 8.53 10.03 -6.01
C LEU A 10 9.72 10.70 -5.32
N TYR A 11 10.85 10.01 -5.28
CA TYR A 11 12.09 10.49 -4.69
C TYR A 11 13.28 9.71 -5.27
N ARG A 12 14.46 10.36 -5.33
CA ARG A 12 15.74 9.71 -5.68
C ARG A 12 16.91 10.54 -5.16
N ASP A 13 17.91 9.84 -4.61
CA ASP A 13 19.25 10.37 -4.33
C ASP A 13 20.33 9.33 -4.61
N GLY A 14 21.50 9.41 -3.95
CA GLY A 14 22.61 8.45 -4.08
C GLY A 14 22.33 7.09 -3.44
N ALA A 15 21.54 7.04 -2.37
CA ALA A 15 21.33 5.88 -1.48
C ALA A 15 20.01 5.16 -1.75
N LEU A 16 18.94 5.87 -2.10
CA LEU A 16 17.61 5.28 -2.25
C LEU A 16 16.78 5.89 -3.40
N ALA A 17 15.78 5.15 -3.83
CA ALA A 17 14.75 5.61 -4.74
C ALA A 17 13.37 5.21 -4.20
N ALA A 18 12.37 6.05 -4.43
CA ALA A 18 10.98 5.71 -4.17
C ALA A 18 10.14 5.87 -5.43
N VAL A 19 9.20 4.97 -5.62
CA VAL A 19 8.31 4.96 -6.79
C VAL A 19 6.85 4.85 -6.38
N SER A 20 5.96 5.38 -7.22
CA SER A 20 4.53 5.10 -7.12
C SER A 20 4.23 3.76 -7.80
N LYS A 21 4.03 2.70 -7.00
CA LYS A 21 3.69 1.38 -7.51
C LYS A 21 2.23 1.34 -7.98
N PRO A 22 1.91 0.94 -9.21
CA PRO A 22 0.53 0.73 -9.63
C PRO A 22 -0.10 -0.49 -8.94
N SER A 23 -1.43 -0.54 -8.91
CA SER A 23 -2.16 -1.76 -8.57
C SER A 23 -1.94 -2.84 -9.62
N GLY A 24 -2.02 -4.11 -9.23
CA GLY A 24 -1.86 -5.25 -10.15
C GLY A 24 -0.42 -5.68 -10.42
N MET A 25 0.60 -4.89 -10.06
CA MET A 25 2.01 -5.20 -10.28
C MET A 25 2.68 -5.77 -9.02
N ALA A 26 3.40 -6.87 -9.15
CA ALA A 26 4.20 -7.44 -8.07
C ALA A 26 5.49 -6.63 -7.83
N VAL A 27 5.96 -6.56 -6.59
CA VAL A 27 7.25 -5.90 -6.27
C VAL A 27 8.43 -6.72 -6.79
N HIS A 28 8.43 -8.02 -6.56
CA HIS A 28 9.46 -8.96 -7.00
C HIS A 28 8.80 -10.25 -7.52
N ARG A 29 9.54 -11.03 -8.29
CA ARG A 29 9.04 -12.28 -8.91
C ARG A 29 8.47 -13.28 -7.89
N GLY A 30 9.15 -13.48 -6.76
CA GLY A 30 8.82 -14.56 -5.84
C GLY A 30 8.71 -15.89 -6.59
N TRP A 31 7.61 -16.62 -6.37
CA TRP A 31 7.26 -17.86 -7.08
C TRP A 31 6.48 -17.62 -8.39
N SER A 32 6.23 -16.34 -8.75
CA SER A 32 5.49 -15.98 -9.96
C SER A 32 6.38 -16.13 -11.20
N ARG A 33 5.76 -16.53 -12.34
CA ARG A 33 6.42 -16.52 -13.66
C ARG A 33 6.43 -15.12 -14.31
N GLU A 34 5.96 -14.08 -13.62
CA GLU A 34 5.92 -12.71 -14.14
C GLU A 34 7.33 -12.21 -14.44
N ARG A 35 7.54 -11.76 -15.67
CA ARG A 35 8.83 -11.15 -16.09
C ARG A 35 8.92 -9.68 -15.70
N ILE A 36 7.78 -8.98 -15.68
CA ILE A 36 7.71 -7.55 -15.38
C ILE A 36 7.25 -7.36 -13.93
N VAL A 37 8.14 -6.87 -13.10
CA VAL A 37 7.90 -6.55 -11.68
C VAL A 37 8.55 -5.19 -11.37
N VAL A 38 8.15 -4.54 -10.28
CA VAL A 38 8.68 -3.22 -9.91
C VAL A 38 10.21 -3.20 -9.90
N LEU A 39 10.86 -4.21 -9.28
CA LEU A 39 12.32 -4.26 -9.19
C LEU A 39 13.01 -4.27 -10.55
N THR A 40 12.47 -5.01 -11.54
CA THR A 40 13.06 -5.04 -12.89
C THR A 40 12.89 -3.71 -13.58
N LEU A 41 11.72 -3.08 -13.50
CA LEU A 41 11.46 -1.78 -14.14
C LEU A 41 12.33 -0.67 -13.55
N VAL A 42 12.44 -0.61 -12.21
CA VAL A 42 13.25 0.43 -11.55
C VAL A 42 14.73 0.21 -11.81
N ARG A 43 15.23 -1.04 -11.74
CA ARG A 43 16.61 -1.39 -12.10
C ARG A 43 16.95 -0.93 -13.52
N ASP A 44 16.10 -1.25 -14.48
CA ASP A 44 16.34 -0.96 -15.90
C ASP A 44 16.26 0.56 -16.17
N HIS A 45 15.33 1.26 -15.50
CA HIS A 45 15.21 2.71 -15.59
C HIS A 45 16.41 3.46 -14.98
N LEU A 46 16.93 2.98 -13.86
CA LEU A 46 18.04 3.61 -13.15
C LEU A 46 19.42 3.15 -13.67
N GLY A 47 19.49 2.08 -14.48
CA GLY A 47 20.73 1.47 -14.96
C GLY A 47 21.63 0.88 -13.87
N ARG A 48 21.06 0.56 -12.69
CA ARG A 48 21.82 0.02 -11.53
C ARG A 48 20.97 -0.93 -10.70
N ALA A 49 21.63 -1.75 -9.86
CA ALA A 49 20.96 -2.65 -8.93
C ALA A 49 20.08 -1.88 -7.94
N VAL A 50 18.92 -2.47 -7.61
CA VAL A 50 17.98 -1.97 -6.60
C VAL A 50 17.62 -3.08 -5.63
N PHE A 51 17.46 -2.73 -4.35
CA PHE A 51 17.26 -3.67 -3.25
C PHE A 51 15.93 -3.37 -2.55
N PRO A 52 15.02 -4.35 -2.46
CA PRO A 52 13.75 -4.14 -1.76
C PRO A 52 13.97 -4.10 -0.25
N VAL A 53 13.46 -3.09 0.42
CA VAL A 53 13.50 -2.95 1.88
C VAL A 53 12.17 -3.27 2.53
N HIS A 54 11.08 -3.18 1.77
CA HIS A 54 9.74 -3.63 2.13
C HIS A 54 8.97 -4.07 0.89
N ARG A 55 7.72 -4.46 1.10
CA ARG A 55 6.84 -4.87 -0.01
C ARG A 55 5.43 -4.34 0.17
N LEU A 56 4.76 -4.13 -0.95
CA LEU A 56 3.32 -3.97 -1.04
C LEU A 56 2.72 -5.22 -1.68
N ASP A 57 1.48 -5.55 -1.33
CA ASP A 57 0.74 -6.59 -2.03
C ASP A 57 0.60 -6.23 -3.51
N ARG A 58 0.48 -7.25 -4.38
CA ARG A 58 0.30 -7.04 -5.81
C ARG A 58 -0.83 -6.05 -6.12
N ALA A 59 -1.98 -6.22 -5.47
CA ALA A 59 -3.17 -5.41 -5.69
C ALA A 59 -3.13 -4.02 -5.01
N THR A 60 -2.18 -3.77 -4.11
CA THR A 60 -2.00 -2.49 -3.42
C THR A 60 -1.15 -1.55 -4.25
N SER A 61 -1.57 -0.30 -4.43
CA SER A 61 -0.77 0.76 -5.05
C SER A 61 -0.09 1.65 -4.01
N GLY A 62 0.81 2.54 -4.44
CA GLY A 62 1.35 3.60 -3.61
C GLY A 62 2.85 3.60 -3.41
N ALA A 63 3.32 4.31 -2.39
CA ALA A 63 4.73 4.56 -2.11
C ALA A 63 5.50 3.27 -1.81
N LEU A 64 6.53 3.01 -2.60
CA LEU A 64 7.46 1.90 -2.44
C LEU A 64 8.89 2.41 -2.46
N VAL A 65 9.64 2.14 -1.40
CA VAL A 65 11.04 2.53 -1.23
C VAL A 65 11.95 1.37 -1.57
N LEU A 66 13.02 1.67 -2.28
CA LEU A 66 14.08 0.76 -2.71
C LEU A 66 15.42 1.36 -2.33
N ALA A 67 16.33 0.57 -1.80
CA ALA A 67 17.71 0.98 -1.61
C ALA A 67 18.51 0.79 -2.90
N LEU A 68 19.55 1.59 -3.08
CA LEU A 68 20.42 1.55 -4.26
C LEU A 68 21.77 0.85 -3.98
N ASP A 69 21.99 0.43 -2.73
CA ASP A 69 23.11 -0.39 -2.29
C ASP A 69 22.71 -1.30 -1.10
N PRO A 70 23.50 -2.37 -0.81
CA PRO A 70 23.19 -3.31 0.28
C PRO A 70 23.27 -2.70 1.68
N GLY A 71 24.15 -1.72 1.92
CA GLY A 71 24.31 -1.06 3.23
C GLY A 71 23.05 -0.25 3.59
N THR A 72 22.61 0.58 2.68
CA THR A 72 21.32 1.30 2.77
C THR A 72 20.14 0.35 2.95
N ALA A 73 20.12 -0.78 2.22
CA ALA A 73 19.04 -1.76 2.36
C ALA A 73 18.99 -2.33 3.78
N ARG A 74 20.14 -2.68 4.35
CA ARG A 74 20.24 -3.20 5.73
C ARG A 74 19.78 -2.16 6.74
N ALA A 75 20.28 -0.93 6.66
CA ALA A 75 19.91 0.14 7.59
C ALA A 75 18.42 0.44 7.58
N LEU A 76 17.76 0.47 6.40
CA LEU A 76 16.32 0.62 6.30
C LEU A 76 15.57 -0.59 6.86
N GLN A 77 16.02 -1.83 6.59
CA GLN A 77 15.40 -3.03 7.14
C GLN A 77 15.45 -3.05 8.67
N GLU A 78 16.54 -2.60 9.28
CA GLU A 78 16.66 -2.43 10.74
C GLU A 78 15.62 -1.43 11.28
N GLN A 79 15.33 -0.33 10.57
CA GLN A 79 14.26 0.59 10.95
C GLN A 79 12.87 -0.05 10.85
N PHE A 80 12.60 -0.88 9.82
CA PHE A 80 11.34 -1.64 9.72
C PHE A 80 11.18 -2.63 10.89
N VAL A 81 12.24 -3.34 11.25
CA VAL A 81 12.24 -4.29 12.39
C VAL A 81 12.02 -3.56 13.71
N ALA A 82 12.65 -2.39 13.88
CA ALA A 82 12.53 -1.56 15.09
C ALA A 82 11.20 -0.79 15.17
N GLY A 83 10.32 -0.90 14.16
CA GLY A 83 9.03 -0.18 14.14
C GLY A 83 9.14 1.34 13.95
N ARG A 84 10.29 1.86 13.51
CA ARG A 84 10.54 3.29 13.31
C ARG A 84 10.00 3.84 11.98
N VAL A 85 9.53 2.96 11.08
CA VAL A 85 8.97 3.36 9.79
C VAL A 85 7.48 3.63 9.92
N GLY A 86 7.08 4.88 9.72
CA GLY A 86 5.68 5.30 9.62
C GLY A 86 5.07 4.88 8.29
N LYS A 87 3.82 4.48 8.29
CA LYS A 87 3.07 4.09 7.07
C LYS A 87 1.64 4.54 7.20
N ARG A 88 1.12 5.25 6.19
CA ARG A 88 -0.29 5.61 6.10
C ARG A 88 -0.89 5.08 4.80
N TYR A 89 -2.08 4.51 4.91
CA TYR A 89 -2.81 3.94 3.79
C TYR A 89 -4.20 4.57 3.69
N LEU A 90 -4.73 4.62 2.48
CA LEU A 90 -6.15 4.86 2.22
C LEU A 90 -6.83 3.52 1.93
N ALA A 91 -7.98 3.30 2.54
CA ALA A 91 -8.74 2.07 2.45
C ALA A 91 -10.25 2.36 2.33
N LEU A 92 -10.86 2.01 1.20
CA LEU A 92 -12.32 2.08 1.06
C LEU A 92 -12.93 0.74 1.50
N VAL A 93 -13.83 0.80 2.47
CA VAL A 93 -14.42 -0.39 3.12
C VAL A 93 -15.94 -0.44 3.00
N ARG A 94 -16.47 -1.63 3.09
CA ARG A 94 -17.89 -1.88 3.32
C ARG A 94 -18.24 -1.61 4.78
N GLY A 95 -19.40 -0.99 5.00
CA GLY A 95 -19.88 -0.63 6.35
C GLY A 95 -19.25 0.67 6.84
N ILE A 96 -19.76 1.15 7.95
CA ILE A 96 -19.32 2.40 8.59
C ILE A 96 -18.76 2.02 9.98
N PRO A 97 -17.45 1.79 10.09
CA PRO A 97 -16.82 1.55 11.40
C PRO A 97 -16.89 2.80 12.29
N PRO A 98 -16.63 2.70 13.58
CA PRO A 98 -16.42 3.86 14.46
C PRO A 98 -15.47 4.88 13.85
N GLU A 99 -15.51 6.13 14.31
CA GLU A 99 -14.69 7.22 13.77
C GLU A 99 -13.20 6.91 13.80
N GLN A 100 -12.75 6.23 14.84
CA GLN A 100 -11.39 5.73 14.99
C GLN A 100 -11.36 4.44 15.78
N GLY A 101 -10.28 3.68 15.64
CA GLY A 101 -10.12 2.45 16.39
C GLY A 101 -8.75 1.80 16.21
N VAL A 102 -8.51 0.83 17.09
CA VAL A 102 -7.31 -0.01 17.09
C VAL A 102 -7.73 -1.46 16.91
N ILE A 103 -7.10 -2.14 15.96
CA ILE A 103 -7.30 -3.56 15.71
C ILE A 103 -6.05 -4.28 16.20
N ASP A 104 -6.11 -4.82 17.40
CA ASP A 104 -5.08 -5.71 17.97
C ASP A 104 -5.56 -7.15 17.81
N HIS A 105 -5.19 -7.77 16.70
CA HIS A 105 -5.61 -9.13 16.39
C HIS A 105 -4.52 -9.88 15.63
N PRO A 106 -4.07 -11.05 16.12
CA PRO A 106 -3.00 -11.79 15.48
C PRO A 106 -3.40 -12.30 14.09
N VAL A 107 -2.48 -12.17 13.13
CA VAL A 107 -2.69 -12.64 11.75
C VAL A 107 -1.70 -13.75 11.40
N PRO A 108 -2.03 -14.67 10.48
CA PRO A 108 -1.11 -15.69 10.04
C PRO A 108 0.18 -15.09 9.43
N ARG A 109 1.34 -15.61 9.83
CA ARG A 109 2.66 -15.21 9.32
C ARG A 109 2.82 -15.56 7.83
N SER A 110 2.27 -16.68 7.41
CA SER A 110 2.21 -17.19 6.03
C SER A 110 0.80 -17.78 5.78
N PRO A 111 0.44 -18.22 4.56
CA PRO A 111 -0.90 -18.74 4.27
C PRO A 111 -1.39 -19.79 5.27
N GLU A 112 -0.53 -20.70 5.70
CA GLU A 112 -0.82 -21.80 6.64
C GLU A 112 0.02 -21.72 7.93
N GLY A 113 0.73 -20.61 8.13
CA GLY A 113 1.64 -20.44 9.26
C GLY A 113 0.94 -20.02 10.57
N PRO A 114 1.69 -20.04 11.68
CA PRO A 114 1.17 -19.62 12.97
C PRO A 114 0.72 -18.15 12.94
N ARG A 115 -0.23 -17.82 13.81
CA ARG A 115 -0.63 -16.44 14.03
C ARG A 115 0.43 -15.69 14.82
N VAL A 116 0.70 -14.46 14.41
CA VAL A 116 1.67 -13.56 15.05
C VAL A 116 1.00 -12.24 15.38
N PRO A 117 1.42 -11.56 16.46
CA PRO A 117 0.88 -10.26 16.84
C PRO A 117 0.88 -9.27 15.69
N ALA A 118 -0.23 -8.55 15.56
CA ALA A 118 -0.41 -7.53 14.54
C ALA A 118 -1.34 -6.44 15.05
N VAL A 119 -0.95 -5.18 14.87
CA VAL A 119 -1.71 -4.00 15.31
C VAL A 119 -1.89 -3.04 14.13
N THR A 120 -3.13 -2.59 13.96
CA THR A 120 -3.50 -1.60 12.93
C THR A 120 -4.43 -0.57 13.56
N GLU A 121 -4.09 0.69 13.43
CA GLU A 121 -4.96 1.81 13.78
C GLU A 121 -5.70 2.29 12.54
N TYR A 122 -6.87 2.87 12.72
CA TYR A 122 -7.60 3.52 11.64
C TYR A 122 -8.37 4.74 12.12
N ARG A 123 -8.61 5.67 11.19
CA ARG A 123 -9.48 6.83 11.33
C ARG A 123 -10.37 6.93 10.10
N ARG A 124 -11.67 7.12 10.30
CA ARG A 124 -12.64 7.32 9.23
C ARG A 124 -12.53 8.76 8.71
N LEU A 125 -12.28 8.90 7.40
CA LEU A 125 -12.13 10.20 6.74
C LEU A 125 -13.46 10.69 6.15
N ALA A 126 -14.24 9.76 5.55
CA ALA A 126 -15.50 10.09 4.90
C ALA A 126 -16.42 8.87 4.88
N THR A 127 -17.71 9.14 4.62
CA THR A 127 -18.73 8.10 4.43
C THR A 127 -19.47 8.35 3.11
N PHE A 128 -19.93 7.28 2.49
CA PHE A 128 -20.80 7.30 1.32
C PHE A 128 -21.76 6.12 1.41
N GLU A 129 -23.06 6.40 1.52
CA GLU A 129 -24.09 5.37 1.76
C GLU A 129 -23.71 4.47 2.96
N ARG A 130 -23.48 3.17 2.70
CA ARG A 130 -23.03 2.19 3.68
C ARG A 130 -21.54 1.82 3.54
N TYR A 131 -20.72 2.76 3.10
CA TYR A 131 -19.28 2.58 2.88
C TYR A 131 -18.51 3.70 3.56
N ALA A 132 -17.23 3.47 3.84
CA ALA A 132 -16.37 4.46 4.45
C ALA A 132 -14.98 4.46 3.83
N LEU A 133 -14.40 5.65 3.66
CA LEU A 133 -12.98 5.83 3.40
C LEU A 133 -12.26 5.98 4.72
N LEU A 134 -11.21 5.18 4.90
CA LEU A 134 -10.38 5.16 6.11
C LEU A 134 -8.95 5.57 5.79
N GLU A 135 -8.33 6.31 6.68
CA GLU A 135 -6.90 6.33 6.88
C GLU A 135 -6.53 5.16 7.77
N VAL A 136 -5.50 4.40 7.40
CA VAL A 136 -5.10 3.18 8.12
C VAL A 136 -3.60 3.22 8.37
N VAL A 137 -3.21 2.99 9.64
CA VAL A 137 -1.82 3.02 10.10
C VAL A 137 -1.44 1.64 10.67
N PRO A 138 -0.80 0.76 9.88
CA PRO A 138 -0.32 -0.52 10.39
C PRO A 138 0.95 -0.33 11.23
N ARG A 139 0.90 -0.65 12.52
CA ARG A 139 2.05 -0.62 13.45
C ARG A 139 3.01 -1.78 13.22
N THR A 140 2.54 -2.86 12.64
CA THR A 140 3.29 -4.04 12.21
C THR A 140 3.19 -4.20 10.68
N GLY A 141 3.89 -5.18 10.09
CA GLY A 141 3.92 -5.40 8.63
C GLY A 141 3.71 -6.87 8.27
N ARG A 142 2.57 -7.47 8.65
CA ARG A 142 2.28 -8.89 8.39
C ARG A 142 1.58 -9.09 7.05
N LEU A 143 1.63 -10.31 6.53
CA LEU A 143 1.03 -10.67 5.25
C LEU A 143 -0.47 -10.33 5.20
N HIS A 144 -0.87 -9.47 4.26
CA HIS A 144 -2.25 -8.98 4.07
C HIS A 144 -2.86 -8.39 5.35
N GLN A 145 -2.06 -7.80 6.25
CA GLN A 145 -2.49 -7.37 7.58
C GLN A 145 -3.74 -6.49 7.54
N ILE A 146 -3.70 -5.35 6.83
CA ILE A 146 -4.81 -4.41 6.73
C ILE A 146 -6.08 -5.10 6.22
N ARG A 147 -5.94 -5.90 5.17
CA ARG A 147 -7.06 -6.64 4.54
C ARG A 147 -7.73 -7.62 5.50
N ARG A 148 -6.92 -8.34 6.30
CA ARG A 148 -7.40 -9.29 7.30
C ARG A 148 -8.02 -8.59 8.51
N HIS A 149 -7.41 -7.52 8.98
CA HIS A 149 -7.90 -6.73 10.10
C HIS A 149 -9.26 -6.10 9.80
N LEU A 150 -9.39 -5.43 8.65
CA LEU A 150 -10.66 -4.83 8.26
C LEU A 150 -11.75 -5.89 8.01
N LYS A 151 -11.40 -7.07 7.48
CA LYS A 151 -12.32 -8.21 7.42
C LYS A 151 -12.73 -8.69 8.81
N HIS A 152 -11.79 -8.76 9.77
CA HIS A 152 -12.06 -9.16 11.16
C HIS A 152 -13.09 -8.25 11.81
N LEU A 153 -13.03 -6.94 11.58
CA LEU A 153 -14.03 -5.97 12.01
C LEU A 153 -15.36 -6.04 11.23
N SER A 154 -15.52 -6.98 10.30
CA SER A 154 -16.68 -7.05 9.40
C SER A 154 -16.80 -5.88 8.42
N HIS A 155 -15.72 -5.11 8.22
CA HIS A 155 -15.60 -4.01 7.26
C HIS A 155 -14.57 -4.33 6.15
N PRO A 156 -14.77 -5.37 5.32
CA PRO A 156 -13.81 -5.75 4.31
C PRO A 156 -13.61 -4.66 3.25
N LEU A 157 -12.42 -4.61 2.70
CA LEU A 157 -12.06 -3.70 1.60
C LEU A 157 -12.89 -3.95 0.35
N ILE A 158 -13.27 -2.87 -0.32
CA ILE A 158 -13.86 -2.92 -1.66
C ILE A 158 -12.79 -3.34 -2.67
N GLY A 159 -13.18 -4.19 -3.62
CA GLY A 159 -12.27 -4.74 -4.62
C GLY A 159 -11.38 -5.87 -4.11
N ASP A 160 -11.51 -6.28 -2.84
CA ASP A 160 -10.76 -7.44 -2.33
C ASP A 160 -11.43 -8.74 -2.77
N VAL A 161 -10.78 -9.45 -3.70
CA VAL A 161 -11.29 -10.74 -4.22
C VAL A 161 -11.08 -11.90 -3.26
N ARG A 162 -10.18 -11.76 -2.27
CA ARG A 162 -9.86 -12.84 -1.32
C ARG A 162 -10.62 -12.72 0.00
N TYR A 163 -10.75 -11.52 0.52
CA TYR A 163 -11.34 -11.25 1.84
C TYR A 163 -12.63 -10.45 1.78
N GLY A 164 -12.97 -9.88 0.63
CA GLY A 164 -14.13 -9.05 0.40
C GLY A 164 -15.40 -9.85 0.07
N LYS A 165 -16.42 -9.14 -0.36
CA LYS A 165 -17.72 -9.66 -0.81
C LYS A 165 -17.92 -9.38 -2.29
N GLY A 166 -18.12 -10.43 -3.08
CA GLY A 166 -18.20 -10.36 -4.54
C GLY A 166 -19.31 -9.44 -5.06
N GLU A 167 -20.45 -9.40 -4.40
CA GLU A 167 -21.59 -8.53 -4.74
C GLU A 167 -21.23 -7.03 -4.66
N HIS A 168 -20.51 -6.61 -3.58
CA HIS A 168 -20.05 -5.23 -3.44
C HIS A 168 -18.95 -4.90 -4.44
N ASN A 169 -18.04 -5.84 -4.71
CA ASN A 169 -16.99 -5.63 -5.71
C ASN A 169 -17.59 -5.46 -7.12
N ARG A 170 -18.68 -6.18 -7.45
CA ARG A 170 -19.41 -6.02 -8.69
C ARG A 170 -20.10 -4.67 -8.76
N LEU A 171 -20.87 -4.30 -7.72
CA LEU A 171 -21.52 -3.00 -7.61
C LEU A 171 -20.55 -1.83 -7.86
N PHE A 172 -19.38 -1.86 -7.21
CA PHE A 172 -18.41 -0.79 -7.36
C PHE A 172 -17.76 -0.74 -8.74
N ARG A 173 -17.59 -1.88 -9.38
CA ARG A 173 -17.12 -1.95 -10.77
C ARG A 173 -18.12 -1.35 -11.75
N GLU A 174 -19.39 -1.71 -11.62
CA GLU A 174 -20.47 -1.30 -12.52
C GLU A 174 -20.84 0.18 -12.31
N ARG A 175 -20.91 0.63 -11.05
CA ARG A 175 -21.41 1.98 -10.73
C ARG A 175 -20.32 3.05 -10.75
N PHE A 176 -19.09 2.71 -10.36
CA PHE A 176 -18.01 3.68 -10.16
C PHE A 176 -16.73 3.37 -10.96
N GLY A 177 -16.71 2.30 -11.75
CA GLY A 177 -15.54 1.91 -12.51
C GLY A 177 -14.35 1.43 -11.65
N LEU A 178 -14.59 1.02 -10.39
CA LEU A 178 -13.51 0.55 -9.50
C LEU A 178 -13.17 -0.92 -9.76
N HIS A 179 -12.16 -1.16 -10.59
CA HIS A 179 -11.74 -2.49 -11.03
C HIS A 179 -10.59 -3.10 -10.21
N ARG A 180 -10.21 -2.50 -9.10
CA ARG A 180 -9.04 -2.87 -8.30
C ARG A 180 -9.36 -2.96 -6.81
N LEU A 181 -8.41 -3.47 -6.02
CA LEU A 181 -8.43 -3.35 -4.57
C LEU A 181 -8.34 -1.86 -4.18
N ALA A 182 -9.29 -1.38 -3.39
CA ALA A 182 -9.31 -0.01 -2.90
C ALA A 182 -8.41 0.16 -1.66
N LEU A 183 -7.12 -0.14 -1.84
CA LEU A 183 -6.06 0.02 -0.85
C LEU A 183 -4.86 0.70 -1.51
N HIS A 184 -4.42 1.82 -0.92
CA HIS A 184 -3.33 2.63 -1.42
C HIS A 184 -2.36 3.02 -0.30
N ALA A 185 -1.08 2.74 -0.45
CA ALA A 185 -0.01 3.18 0.45
C ALA A 185 0.29 4.66 0.18
N LEU A 186 -0.43 5.54 0.88
CA LEU A 186 -0.39 6.97 0.67
C LEU A 186 0.96 7.56 1.06
N GLU A 187 1.51 7.12 2.19
CA GLU A 187 2.71 7.72 2.75
C GLU A 187 3.60 6.67 3.42
N ILE A 188 4.90 6.88 3.30
CA ILE A 188 5.91 6.19 4.08
C ILE A 188 6.92 7.20 4.64
N ALA A 189 7.25 7.09 5.93
CA ALA A 189 8.18 7.98 6.62
C ALA A 189 9.22 7.19 7.40
N PHE A 190 10.51 7.55 7.25
CA PHE A 190 11.65 6.87 7.87
C PHE A 190 12.83 7.85 8.03
N ASP A 191 13.84 7.45 8.78
CA ASP A 191 15.06 8.24 8.91
C ASP A 191 16.02 7.88 7.77
N HIS A 192 16.53 8.89 7.06
CA HIS A 192 17.44 8.67 5.93
C HIS A 192 18.72 7.97 6.40
N PRO A 193 19.15 6.86 5.76
CA PRO A 193 20.25 6.04 6.28
C PRO A 193 21.61 6.73 6.40
N GLU A 194 21.88 7.73 5.55
CA GLU A 194 23.19 8.41 5.52
C GLU A 194 23.25 9.60 6.48
N ASP A 195 22.20 10.43 6.53
CA ASP A 195 22.20 11.70 7.27
C ASP A 195 21.24 11.76 8.46
N GLY A 196 20.40 10.73 8.64
CA GLY A 196 19.45 10.63 9.75
C GLY A 196 18.25 11.58 9.67
N ARG A 197 18.13 12.42 8.65
CA ARG A 197 16.97 13.31 8.49
C ARG A 197 15.68 12.53 8.33
N ARG A 198 14.58 13.02 8.88
CA ARG A 198 13.27 12.43 8.66
C ARG A 198 12.81 12.67 7.22
N LEU A 199 12.63 11.62 6.46
CA LEU A 199 12.13 11.65 5.09
C LEU A 199 10.70 11.13 5.05
N THR A 200 9.79 11.92 4.48
CA THR A 200 8.39 11.54 4.24
C THR A 200 8.14 11.53 2.75
N ILE A 201 7.70 10.38 2.23
CA ILE A 201 7.40 10.18 0.81
C ILE A 201 5.92 9.93 0.66
N VAL A 202 5.26 10.76 -0.13
CA VAL A 202 3.83 10.68 -0.42
C VAL A 202 3.64 10.21 -1.86
N ALA A 203 2.77 9.22 -2.06
CA ALA A 203 2.34 8.79 -3.39
C ALA A 203 0.97 9.41 -3.70
N PRO A 204 0.82 10.12 -4.81
CA PRO A 204 -0.49 10.61 -5.25
C PRO A 204 -1.48 9.45 -5.40
N VAL A 205 -2.74 9.68 -5.07
CA VAL A 205 -3.80 8.69 -5.29
C VAL A 205 -3.98 8.52 -6.80
N PRO A 206 -3.79 7.31 -7.34
CA PRO A 206 -3.86 7.10 -8.77
C PRO A 206 -5.30 7.23 -9.29
N GLU A 207 -5.47 7.63 -10.54
CA GLU A 207 -6.76 7.93 -11.14
C GLU A 207 -7.76 6.76 -11.09
N ASP A 208 -7.28 5.52 -11.20
CA ASP A 208 -8.09 4.31 -11.07
C ASP A 208 -8.69 4.08 -9.66
N LEU A 209 -8.31 4.93 -8.69
CA LEU A 209 -8.90 5.01 -7.35
C LEU A 209 -9.51 6.40 -7.09
N ALA A 210 -8.86 7.47 -7.53
CA ALA A 210 -9.32 8.85 -7.33
C ALA A 210 -10.64 9.13 -8.06
N GLY A 211 -10.75 8.73 -9.34
CA GLY A 211 -11.98 8.86 -10.12
C GLY A 211 -13.21 8.24 -9.45
N PRO A 212 -13.16 6.96 -9.03
CA PRO A 212 -14.21 6.35 -8.21
C PRO A 212 -14.52 7.11 -6.92
N LEU A 213 -13.53 7.61 -6.17
CA LEU A 213 -13.76 8.39 -4.94
C LEU A 213 -14.51 9.70 -5.25
N ARG A 214 -14.08 10.45 -6.29
CA ARG A 214 -14.77 11.67 -6.73
C ARG A 214 -16.21 11.39 -7.19
N ALA A 215 -16.44 10.29 -7.91
CA ALA A 215 -17.79 9.89 -8.33
C ALA A 215 -18.73 9.57 -7.15
N MET A 216 -18.17 9.26 -5.98
CA MET A 216 -18.92 9.11 -4.72
C MET A 216 -19.05 10.40 -3.92
N GLY A 217 -18.51 11.53 -4.40
CA GLY A 217 -18.46 12.79 -3.66
C GLY A 217 -17.46 12.79 -2.50
N ILE A 218 -16.51 11.86 -2.50
CA ILE A 218 -15.45 11.77 -1.49
C ILE A 218 -14.24 12.57 -1.96
N ALA A 219 -13.80 13.53 -1.14
CA ALA A 219 -12.58 14.28 -1.39
C ALA A 219 -11.37 13.34 -1.42
N VAL A 220 -10.51 13.50 -2.42
CA VAL A 220 -9.30 12.69 -2.58
C VAL A 220 -8.17 13.35 -1.81
N PRO A 221 -7.56 12.68 -0.82
CA PRO A 221 -6.44 13.26 -0.08
C PRO A 221 -5.27 13.63 -1.00
N GLY A 222 -4.78 14.87 -0.87
CA GLY A 222 -3.68 15.42 -1.68
C GLY A 222 -4.11 16.13 -2.98
N GLU A 223 -5.43 16.22 -3.27
CA GLU A 223 -5.97 17.04 -4.38
C GLU A 223 -6.50 18.42 -3.92
N LEU A 224 -6.51 18.66 -2.60
CA LEU A 224 -6.95 19.94 -2.03
C LEU A 224 -5.72 20.79 -1.66
N GLU A 225 -5.13 21.42 -2.64
CA GLU A 225 -4.36 22.67 -2.51
C GLU A 225 -4.36 23.45 -3.83
#